data_976b16602d47aac7dc4916bfbd137279
#
_entry.id   976b16602d47aac7dc4916bfbd137279
#
_cell.length_a   1.000
_cell.length_b   1.000
_cell.length_c   1.000
_cell.angle_alpha   90.00
_cell.angle_beta   90.00
_cell.angle_gamma   90.00
#
_symmetry.space_group_name_H-M   'P 1'
#
loop_
_entity.id
_entity.type
_entity.pdbx_description
1 polymer ?
#
loop_
_entity_poly.entity_id
_entity_poly.type
_entity_poly.pdbx_seq_one_letter_code
_entity_poly.pdbx_strand_id
1 'polypeptide(L)'
;DGAFALEVMEYINKKVDEYKEKDGYLYAIYGTPAENLCGLQVKQFRKKFGIVANVSDKPYISNSFHCHVSEDISPIQKQDLEKRFWDLFNGGKIQYVKYPIDYNTAAVETLINRAMDMGFYEGVNLSLSYCDDCGHQELNMDVCPKCGSRNLTKIDRMNGYLSYSRVKGDTRLNQAKMEEIKDRVSM
;
A
#
# COMPACT_ATOMS: atom_id res chain seq x y z
N ASP A 1 -7.91 -1.46 -15.94
CA ASP A 1 -8.09 -0.22 -16.67
C ASP A 1 -8.60 0.87 -15.71
N GLY A 2 -7.80 1.97 -15.57
CA GLY A 2 -8.11 3.06 -14.64
C GLY A 2 -9.44 3.79 -14.95
N ALA A 3 -9.86 3.81 -16.20
CA ALA A 3 -11.12 4.43 -16.59
C ALA A 3 -12.34 3.67 -16.03
N PHE A 4 -12.34 2.35 -16.14
CA PHE A 4 -13.38 1.52 -15.55
C PHE A 4 -13.43 1.63 -14.02
N ALA A 5 -12.27 1.66 -13.37
CA ALA A 5 -12.21 1.85 -11.92
C ALA A 5 -12.80 3.20 -11.48
N LEU A 6 -12.55 4.28 -12.24
CA LEU A 6 -13.16 5.59 -11.98
C LEU A 6 -14.69 5.54 -12.12
N GLU A 7 -15.20 4.96 -13.20
CA GLU A 7 -16.66 4.79 -13.43
C GLU A 7 -17.32 4.03 -12.26
N VAL A 8 -16.69 2.95 -11.79
CA VAL A 8 -17.18 2.19 -10.62
C VAL A 8 -17.20 3.06 -9.36
N MET A 9 -16.16 3.85 -9.10
CA MET A 9 -16.09 4.72 -7.92
C MET A 9 -17.09 5.87 -7.98
N GLU A 10 -17.30 6.46 -9.14
CA GLU A 10 -18.31 7.49 -9.36
C GLU A 10 -19.73 6.93 -9.13
N TYR A 11 -19.99 5.71 -9.64
CA TYR A 11 -21.25 5.02 -9.38
C TYR A 11 -21.48 4.75 -7.88
N ILE A 12 -20.43 4.30 -7.17
CA ILE A 12 -20.51 4.06 -5.72
C ILE A 12 -20.81 5.38 -4.98
N ASN A 13 -20.12 6.49 -5.31
CA ASN A 13 -20.38 7.79 -4.70
C ASN A 13 -21.82 8.25 -4.93
N LYS A 14 -22.34 8.12 -6.15
CA LYS A 14 -23.73 8.41 -6.46
C LYS A 14 -24.69 7.60 -5.57
N LYS A 15 -24.43 6.31 -5.37
CA LYS A 15 -25.24 5.47 -4.49
C LYS A 15 -25.15 5.87 -3.03
N VAL A 16 -23.98 6.26 -2.56
CA VAL A 16 -23.77 6.77 -1.20
C VAL A 16 -24.58 8.06 -1.00
N ASP A 17 -24.63 8.95 -1.96
CA ASP A 17 -25.41 10.18 -1.88
C ASP A 17 -26.92 9.92 -1.87
N GLU A 18 -27.41 8.97 -2.68
CA GLU A 18 -28.81 8.51 -2.62
C GLU A 18 -29.18 7.99 -1.21
N TYR A 19 -28.27 7.27 -0.54
CA TYR A 19 -28.50 6.81 0.84
C TYR A 19 -28.46 7.94 1.86
N LYS A 20 -27.55 8.92 1.72
CA LYS A 20 -27.55 10.11 2.58
C LYS A 20 -28.90 10.86 2.54
N GLU A 21 -29.43 11.06 1.32
CA GLU A 21 -30.71 11.73 1.13
C GLU A 21 -31.88 10.93 1.73
N LYS A 22 -31.88 9.61 1.49
CA LYS A 22 -32.93 8.72 1.95
C LYS A 22 -32.98 8.56 3.47
N ASP A 23 -31.82 8.36 4.08
CA ASP A 23 -31.73 7.91 5.48
C ASP A 23 -31.42 9.07 6.45
N GLY A 24 -30.97 10.23 5.93
CA GLY A 24 -30.58 11.39 6.73
C GLY A 24 -29.29 11.23 7.50
N TYR A 25 -28.49 10.20 7.20
CA TYR A 25 -27.19 9.96 7.80
C TYR A 25 -26.03 10.39 6.90
N LEU A 26 -24.89 10.70 7.52
CA LEU A 26 -23.66 10.96 6.80
C LEU A 26 -22.95 9.64 6.50
N TYR A 27 -22.87 9.28 5.23
CA TYR A 27 -22.10 8.16 4.75
C TYR A 27 -20.85 8.66 4.02
N ALA A 28 -19.77 7.89 4.09
CA ALA A 28 -18.52 8.21 3.41
C ALA A 28 -17.84 6.93 2.92
N ILE A 29 -17.07 7.07 1.84
CA ILE A 29 -16.26 5.97 1.30
C ILE A 29 -14.87 6.07 1.90
N TYR A 30 -14.39 4.96 2.42
CA TYR A 30 -13.08 4.83 3.05
C TYR A 30 -12.13 3.99 2.21
N GLY A 31 -11.01 4.60 1.79
CA GLY A 31 -9.94 3.94 1.03
C GLY A 31 -8.93 3.28 1.96
N THR A 32 -9.27 2.11 2.49
CA THR A 32 -8.41 1.40 3.45
C THR A 32 -7.55 0.34 2.76
N PRO A 33 -6.31 0.10 3.23
CA PRO A 33 -5.52 -1.05 2.83
C PRO A 33 -6.23 -2.37 3.16
N ALA A 34 -6.13 -3.36 2.26
CA ALA A 34 -6.69 -4.69 2.49
C ALA A 34 -5.93 -5.46 3.58
N GLU A 35 -4.69 -5.10 3.84
CA GLU A 35 -3.82 -5.72 4.83
C GLU A 35 -3.82 -7.26 4.72
N ASN A 36 -4.10 -7.98 5.80
CA ASN A 36 -4.17 -9.45 5.78
C ASN A 36 -5.43 -10.00 5.09
N LEU A 37 -6.42 -9.16 4.79
CA LEU A 37 -7.61 -9.58 4.05
C LEU A 37 -7.33 -9.82 2.56
N CYS A 38 -6.22 -9.32 2.02
CA CYS A 38 -5.85 -9.43 0.61
C CYS A 38 -5.91 -10.89 0.09
N GLY A 39 -5.47 -11.86 0.90
CA GLY A 39 -5.53 -13.28 0.57
C GLY A 39 -6.92 -13.90 0.75
N LEU A 40 -7.66 -13.48 1.77
CA LEU A 40 -9.02 -13.95 2.01
C LEU A 40 -9.96 -13.50 0.89
N GLN A 41 -9.85 -12.25 0.48
CA GLN A 41 -10.65 -11.67 -0.59
C GLN A 41 -10.43 -12.39 -1.91
N VAL A 42 -9.18 -12.68 -2.30
CA VAL A 42 -8.91 -13.44 -3.53
C VAL A 42 -9.42 -14.87 -3.46
N LYS A 43 -9.32 -15.54 -2.30
CA LYS A 43 -9.89 -16.88 -2.11
C LYS A 43 -11.41 -16.89 -2.28
N GLN A 44 -12.11 -15.91 -1.71
CA GLN A 44 -13.56 -15.78 -1.85
C GLN A 44 -13.96 -15.43 -3.29
N PHE A 45 -13.21 -14.56 -3.94
CA PHE A 45 -13.42 -14.22 -5.36
C PHE A 45 -13.29 -15.48 -6.23
N ARG A 46 -12.19 -16.23 -6.08
CA ARG A 46 -11.94 -17.47 -6.85
C ARG A 46 -13.02 -18.52 -6.63
N LYS A 47 -13.55 -18.63 -5.40
CA LYS A 47 -14.65 -19.57 -5.10
C LYS A 47 -15.90 -19.24 -5.89
N LYS A 48 -16.18 -17.98 -6.16
CA LYS A 48 -17.40 -17.53 -6.84
C LYS A 48 -17.22 -17.40 -8.35
N PHE A 49 -16.06 -16.91 -8.80
CA PHE A 49 -15.83 -16.50 -10.19
C PHE A 49 -14.71 -17.27 -10.88
N GLY A 50 -13.99 -18.13 -10.17
CA GLY A 50 -12.81 -18.80 -10.68
C GLY A 50 -11.57 -17.91 -10.70
N ILE A 51 -10.51 -18.41 -11.35
CA ILE A 51 -9.29 -17.65 -11.57
C ILE A 51 -9.46 -16.81 -12.84
N VAL A 52 -9.34 -15.49 -12.68
CA VAL A 52 -9.41 -14.52 -13.77
C VAL A 52 -8.03 -13.88 -13.91
N ALA A 53 -7.45 -13.95 -15.11
CA ALA A 53 -6.14 -13.39 -15.41
C ALA A 53 -6.09 -11.88 -15.10
N ASN A 54 -5.00 -11.42 -14.50
CA ASN A 54 -4.77 -10.04 -14.05
C ASN A 54 -5.77 -9.51 -13.00
N VAL A 55 -6.64 -10.37 -12.46
CA VAL A 55 -7.60 -10.00 -11.41
C VAL A 55 -7.42 -10.87 -10.17
N SER A 56 -7.40 -12.19 -10.35
CA SER A 56 -7.34 -13.13 -9.23
C SER A 56 -6.33 -14.26 -9.43
N ASP A 57 -5.39 -14.11 -10.34
CA ASP A 57 -4.33 -15.06 -10.64
C ASP A 57 -3.19 -15.06 -9.61
N LYS A 58 -2.98 -13.95 -8.89
CA LYS A 58 -2.04 -13.88 -7.76
C LYS A 58 -2.68 -14.34 -6.44
N PRO A 59 -1.89 -14.79 -5.45
CA PRO A 59 -2.41 -15.25 -4.15
C PRO A 59 -3.00 -14.13 -3.29
N TYR A 60 -2.90 -12.88 -3.71
CA TYR A 60 -3.42 -11.68 -3.06
C TYR A 60 -4.03 -10.71 -4.08
N ILE A 61 -4.78 -9.74 -3.60
CA ILE A 61 -5.21 -8.55 -4.34
C ILE A 61 -4.57 -7.30 -3.75
N SER A 62 -4.35 -6.28 -4.56
CA SER A 62 -3.84 -4.99 -4.11
C SER A 62 -4.86 -4.20 -3.29
N ASN A 63 -4.37 -3.16 -2.65
CA ASN A 63 -5.16 -2.31 -1.76
C ASN A 63 -5.99 -1.29 -2.54
N SER A 64 -7.25 -1.16 -2.20
CA SER A 64 -8.22 -0.11 -2.61
C SER A 64 -7.92 0.57 -3.96
N PHE A 65 -7.63 1.88 -3.97
CA PHE A 65 -7.35 2.68 -5.16
C PHE A 65 -5.87 2.70 -5.58
N HIS A 66 -5.01 2.04 -4.81
CA HIS A 66 -3.58 2.07 -5.06
C HIS A 66 -3.20 1.30 -6.33
N CYS A 67 -2.18 1.81 -7.01
CA CYS A 67 -1.48 1.06 -8.05
C CYS A 67 -1.05 -0.31 -7.52
N HIS A 68 -1.10 -1.34 -8.37
CA HIS A 68 -0.66 -2.67 -7.96
C HIS A 68 0.80 -2.63 -7.50
N VAL A 69 1.09 -3.27 -6.38
CA VAL A 69 2.40 -3.18 -5.70
C VAL A 69 3.58 -3.63 -6.55
N SER A 70 3.34 -4.49 -7.55
CA SER A 70 4.36 -5.01 -8.46
C SER A 70 4.59 -4.13 -9.70
N GLU A 71 3.85 -3.03 -9.86
CA GLU A 71 4.07 -2.12 -10.99
C GLU A 71 5.39 -1.37 -10.82
N ASP A 72 6.20 -1.39 -11.87
CA ASP A 72 7.44 -0.61 -11.97
C ASP A 72 7.12 0.82 -12.41
N ILE A 73 6.74 1.63 -11.43
CA ILE A 73 6.29 3.01 -11.66
C ILE A 73 7.01 3.93 -10.67
N SER A 74 7.45 5.08 -11.15
CA SER A 74 8.12 6.07 -10.31
C SER A 74 7.17 6.66 -9.26
N PRO A 75 7.68 7.21 -8.14
CA PRO A 75 6.85 7.89 -7.15
C PRO A 75 5.95 8.99 -7.74
N ILE A 76 6.48 9.77 -8.70
CA ILE A 76 5.73 10.84 -9.39
C ILE A 76 4.56 10.25 -10.19
N GLN A 77 4.83 9.23 -10.99
CA GLN A 77 3.78 8.56 -11.80
C GLN A 77 2.72 7.91 -10.91
N LYS A 78 3.13 7.34 -9.78
CA LYS A 78 2.20 6.76 -8.81
C LYS A 78 1.31 7.81 -8.19
N GLN A 79 1.86 8.95 -7.78
CA GLN A 79 1.09 10.10 -7.28
C GLN A 79 0.09 10.58 -8.33
N ASP A 80 0.50 10.75 -9.60
CA ASP A 80 -0.38 11.17 -10.70
C ASP A 80 -1.51 10.19 -10.97
N LEU A 81 -1.21 8.89 -10.95
CA LEU A 81 -2.21 7.85 -11.13
C LEU A 81 -3.25 7.85 -10.00
N GLU A 82 -2.80 7.88 -8.76
CA GLU A 82 -3.66 7.75 -7.58
C GLU A 82 -4.43 9.03 -7.27
N LYS A 83 -3.93 10.21 -7.67
CA LYS A 83 -4.66 11.48 -7.55
C LYS A 83 -6.04 11.43 -8.22
N ARG A 84 -6.19 10.72 -9.30
CA ARG A 84 -7.45 10.57 -10.03
C ARG A 84 -8.58 9.97 -9.16
N PHE A 85 -8.23 9.15 -8.17
CA PHE A 85 -9.15 8.49 -7.26
C PHE A 85 -9.29 9.22 -5.93
N TRP A 86 -8.35 10.10 -5.60
CA TRP A 86 -8.19 10.66 -4.27
C TRP A 86 -9.46 11.34 -3.74
N ASP A 87 -10.12 12.14 -4.57
CA ASP A 87 -11.29 12.90 -4.17
C ASP A 87 -12.57 12.04 -4.10
N LEU A 88 -12.53 10.82 -4.63
CA LEU A 88 -13.64 9.86 -4.58
C LEU A 88 -13.73 9.10 -3.25
N PHE A 89 -12.69 9.18 -2.42
CA PHE A 89 -12.65 8.59 -1.07
C PHE A 89 -12.73 9.70 -0.02
N ASN A 90 -13.94 10.08 0.35
CA ASN A 90 -14.20 11.22 1.23
C ASN A 90 -14.22 10.87 2.72
N GLY A 91 -14.16 9.60 3.08
CA GLY A 91 -14.18 9.12 4.47
C GLY A 91 -12.81 8.88 5.10
N GLY A 92 -11.75 8.92 4.31
CA GLY A 92 -10.38 8.69 4.77
C GLY A 92 -9.58 7.87 3.76
N LYS A 93 -8.33 8.22 3.61
CA LYS A 93 -7.41 7.63 2.64
C LYS A 93 -5.97 7.99 2.96
N ILE A 94 -5.03 7.16 2.54
CA ILE A 94 -3.60 7.44 2.65
C ILE A 94 -2.91 6.93 1.39
N GLN A 95 -1.99 7.69 0.84
CA GLN A 95 -1.11 7.24 -0.22
C GLN A 95 0.15 6.63 0.38
N TYR A 96 0.52 5.43 -0.08
CA TYR A 96 1.78 4.79 0.26
C TYR A 96 2.69 4.78 -0.94
N VAL A 97 3.93 5.22 -0.76
CA VAL A 97 4.92 5.22 -1.82
C VAL A 97 6.30 4.86 -1.29
N LYS A 98 7.00 4.01 -2.03
CA LYS A 98 8.40 3.68 -1.78
C LYS A 98 9.28 4.69 -2.51
N TYR A 99 10.11 5.39 -1.76
CA TYR A 99 11.13 6.26 -2.33
C TYR A 99 12.44 5.50 -2.42
N PRO A 100 12.94 5.19 -3.62
CA PRO A 100 14.23 4.52 -3.80
C PRO A 100 15.39 5.52 -3.59
N ILE A 101 15.39 6.22 -2.46
CA ILE A 101 16.27 7.33 -2.14
C ILE A 101 16.77 7.11 -0.71
N ASP A 102 18.01 6.68 -0.54
CA ASP A 102 18.52 6.35 0.79
C ASP A 102 18.93 7.59 1.59
N TYR A 103 19.66 8.53 0.97
CA TYR A 103 20.28 9.64 1.71
C TYR A 103 19.96 11.02 1.15
N ASN A 104 19.23 11.12 0.04
CA ASN A 104 18.88 12.40 -0.57
C ASN A 104 17.62 12.98 0.07
N THR A 105 17.78 13.59 1.24
CA THR A 105 16.65 14.18 2.00
C THR A 105 15.97 15.30 1.25
N ALA A 106 16.67 16.07 0.41
CA ALA A 106 16.09 17.14 -0.40
C ALA A 106 15.12 16.59 -1.47
N ALA A 107 15.45 15.44 -2.08
CA ALA A 107 14.56 14.78 -3.01
C ALA A 107 13.31 14.22 -2.30
N VAL A 108 13.48 13.64 -1.11
CA VAL A 108 12.35 13.17 -0.29
C VAL A 108 11.41 14.34 0.07
N GLU A 109 11.97 15.45 0.54
CA GLU A 109 11.22 16.67 0.86
C GLU A 109 10.45 17.21 -0.37
N THR A 110 11.09 17.23 -1.53
CA THR A 110 10.46 17.66 -2.78
C THR A 110 9.26 16.80 -3.15
N LEU A 111 9.39 15.46 -3.03
CA LEU A 111 8.32 14.52 -3.32
C LEU A 111 7.17 14.61 -2.30
N ILE A 112 7.48 14.81 -1.03
CA ILE A 112 6.48 15.03 0.02
C ILE A 112 5.73 16.33 -0.23
N ASN A 113 6.42 17.43 -0.51
CA ASN A 113 5.79 18.72 -0.81
C ASN A 113 4.87 18.61 -2.03
N ARG A 114 5.30 17.92 -3.08
CA ARG A 114 4.44 17.63 -4.23
C ARG A 114 3.17 16.87 -3.83
N ALA A 115 3.30 15.84 -3.01
CA ALA A 115 2.15 15.07 -2.51
C ALA A 115 1.19 15.96 -1.70
N MET A 116 1.74 16.83 -0.84
CA MET A 116 0.95 17.79 -0.06
C MET A 116 0.22 18.80 -0.95
N ASP A 117 0.88 19.32 -2.01
CA ASP A 117 0.25 20.20 -2.99
C ASP A 117 -0.90 19.52 -3.75
N MET A 118 -0.81 18.20 -3.95
CA MET A 118 -1.87 17.39 -4.50
C MET A 118 -2.98 17.05 -3.48
N GLY A 119 -2.81 17.44 -2.22
CA GLY A 119 -3.75 17.16 -1.13
C GLY A 119 -3.67 15.75 -0.56
N PHE A 120 -2.56 15.04 -0.76
CA PHE A 120 -2.36 13.70 -0.22
C PHE A 120 -2.07 13.71 1.29
N TYR A 121 -2.49 12.64 1.95
CA TYR A 121 -1.90 12.15 3.19
C TYR A 121 -0.86 11.11 2.81
N GLU A 122 0.40 11.51 2.77
CA GLU A 122 1.51 10.73 2.23
C GLU A 122 2.13 9.82 3.30
N GLY A 123 2.23 8.54 2.98
CA GLY A 123 2.95 7.55 3.77
C GLY A 123 4.24 7.12 3.05
N VAL A 124 5.37 7.72 3.42
CA VAL A 124 6.68 7.33 2.89
C VAL A 124 7.07 5.97 3.45
N ASN A 125 7.38 5.03 2.57
CA ASN A 125 7.80 3.69 2.94
C ASN A 125 9.32 3.55 2.81
N LEU A 126 10.00 3.61 3.95
CA LEU A 126 11.44 3.39 4.10
C LEU A 126 11.68 2.27 5.10
N SER A 127 12.56 1.34 4.76
CA SER A 127 12.91 0.20 5.60
C SER A 127 14.05 0.56 6.55
N LEU A 128 13.81 0.56 7.85
CA LEU A 128 14.89 0.63 8.85
C LEU A 128 15.35 -0.79 9.16
N SER A 129 16.63 -1.03 8.98
CA SER A 129 17.26 -2.32 9.24
C SER A 129 18.10 -2.27 10.50
N TYR A 130 18.03 -3.31 11.30
CA TYR A 130 18.76 -3.50 12.54
C TYR A 130 19.55 -4.80 12.48
N CYS A 131 20.85 -4.76 12.75
CA CYS A 131 21.67 -5.94 12.83
C CYS A 131 21.55 -6.58 14.23
N ASP A 132 21.01 -7.79 14.29
CA ASP A 132 20.79 -8.50 15.56
C ASP A 132 22.09 -8.98 16.20
N ASP A 133 23.21 -9.05 15.43
CA ASP A 133 24.48 -9.53 15.95
C ASP A 133 25.35 -8.41 16.55
N CYS A 134 25.30 -7.19 16.00
CA CYS A 134 26.17 -6.10 16.47
C CYS A 134 25.45 -4.79 16.82
N GLY A 135 24.12 -4.73 16.67
CA GLY A 135 23.32 -3.57 17.00
C GLY A 135 23.41 -2.40 16.02
N HIS A 136 24.10 -2.55 14.88
CA HIS A 136 24.18 -1.49 13.86
C HIS A 136 22.81 -1.26 13.21
N GLN A 137 22.47 0.00 12.94
CA GLN A 137 21.19 0.41 12.33
C GLN A 137 21.47 1.26 11.09
N GLU A 138 20.77 0.98 10.02
CA GLU A 138 20.84 1.74 8.77
C GLU A 138 19.60 1.48 7.91
N LEU A 139 19.31 2.36 6.94
CA LEU A 139 18.22 2.17 6.00
C LEU A 139 18.57 1.09 4.97
N ASN A 140 17.58 0.28 4.61
CA ASN A 140 17.61 -0.67 3.49
C ASN A 140 18.78 -1.68 3.49
N MET A 141 19.35 -2.03 4.66
CA MET A 141 20.42 -3.04 4.72
C MET A 141 19.96 -4.42 4.26
N ASP A 142 20.78 -5.10 3.47
CA ASP A 142 20.70 -6.54 3.20
C ASP A 142 21.88 -7.32 3.82
N VAL A 143 22.95 -6.61 4.10
CA VAL A 143 24.14 -7.09 4.83
C VAL A 143 24.59 -5.97 5.75
N CYS A 144 24.92 -6.29 6.98
CA CYS A 144 25.43 -5.31 7.93
C CYS A 144 26.82 -4.80 7.47
N PRO A 145 26.99 -3.49 7.21
CA PRO A 145 28.29 -2.95 6.77
C PRO A 145 29.36 -2.98 7.88
N LYS A 146 28.92 -3.10 9.15
CA LYS A 146 29.83 -3.11 10.29
C LYS A 146 30.42 -4.49 10.60
N CYS A 147 29.64 -5.57 10.50
CA CYS A 147 30.07 -6.91 10.88
C CYS A 147 29.86 -7.98 9.80
N GLY A 148 29.30 -7.62 8.64
CA GLY A 148 29.07 -8.54 7.52
C GLY A 148 27.91 -9.51 7.74
N SER A 149 27.18 -9.41 8.83
CA SER A 149 26.06 -10.31 9.13
C SER A 149 24.86 -10.07 8.21
N ARG A 150 24.15 -11.15 7.90
CA ARG A 150 22.83 -11.14 7.26
C ARG A 150 21.70 -11.36 8.27
N ASN A 151 22.01 -11.48 9.56
CA ASN A 151 21.03 -11.63 10.62
C ASN A 151 20.42 -10.26 10.95
N LEU A 152 19.44 -9.84 10.13
CA LEU A 152 18.86 -8.52 10.18
C LEU A 152 17.38 -8.59 10.55
N THR A 153 16.93 -7.69 11.41
CA THR A 153 15.53 -7.37 11.62
C THR A 153 15.20 -6.08 10.89
N LYS A 154 14.18 -6.09 10.03
CA LYS A 154 13.68 -4.90 9.34
C LYS A 154 12.40 -4.41 10.01
N ILE A 155 12.28 -3.10 10.11
CA ILE A 155 11.04 -2.42 10.53
C ILE A 155 10.51 -1.73 9.28
N ASP A 156 9.34 -2.14 8.87
CA ASP A 156 8.70 -1.70 7.64
C ASP A 156 7.23 -1.37 7.86
N ARG A 157 6.67 -0.58 6.98
CA ARG A 157 5.23 -0.40 6.88
C ARG A 157 4.62 -1.58 6.11
N MET A 158 4.53 -2.71 6.78
CA MET A 158 4.06 -3.96 6.17
C MET A 158 2.55 -4.01 5.98
N ASN A 159 1.82 -3.35 6.88
CA ASN A 159 0.38 -3.13 6.84
C ASN A 159 0.11 -1.62 6.99
N GLY A 160 -1.08 -1.23 7.40
CA GLY A 160 -1.39 0.16 7.76
C GLY A 160 -0.59 0.69 8.97
N TYR A 161 0.24 -0.14 9.58
CA TYR A 161 1.13 0.18 10.70
C TYR A 161 2.53 -0.40 10.50
N LEU A 162 3.50 0.14 11.23
CA LEU A 162 4.86 -0.38 11.24
C LEU A 162 4.90 -1.77 11.90
N SER A 163 5.67 -2.68 11.33
CA SER A 163 5.87 -4.02 11.86
C SER A 163 7.30 -4.49 11.65
N TYR A 164 7.74 -5.40 12.52
CA TYR A 164 9.02 -6.08 12.36
C TYR A 164 8.89 -7.23 11.36
N SER A 165 9.90 -7.40 10.51
CA SER A 165 9.96 -8.47 9.50
C SER A 165 9.87 -9.88 10.09
N ARG A 166 10.19 -10.06 11.37
CA ARG A 166 10.13 -11.34 12.08
C ARG A 166 8.76 -11.66 12.68
N VAL A 167 7.86 -10.69 12.76
CA VAL A 167 6.52 -10.91 13.33
C VAL A 167 5.62 -11.51 12.26
N LYS A 168 5.40 -12.81 12.35
CA LYS A 168 4.56 -13.60 11.44
C LYS A 168 3.32 -14.11 12.16
N GLY A 169 2.31 -14.50 11.41
CA GLY A 169 1.10 -15.13 11.89
C GLY A 169 -0.14 -14.68 11.13
N ASP A 170 -1.23 -15.42 11.29
CA ASP A 170 -2.46 -15.24 10.53
C ASP A 170 -3.12 -13.88 10.76
N THR A 171 -2.89 -13.28 11.92
CA THR A 171 -3.47 -11.99 12.31
C THR A 171 -2.62 -10.79 11.93
N ARG A 172 -1.33 -10.98 11.58
CA ARG A 172 -0.41 -9.89 11.24
C ARG A 172 0.24 -10.03 9.88
N LEU A 173 0.99 -11.11 9.65
CA LEU A 173 1.66 -11.43 8.39
C LEU A 173 1.29 -12.84 7.96
N ASN A 174 0.13 -13.00 7.34
CA ASN A 174 -0.24 -14.28 6.73
C ASN A 174 0.49 -14.50 5.41
N GLN A 175 0.42 -15.72 4.86
CA GLN A 175 1.15 -16.10 3.65
C GLN A 175 0.87 -15.17 2.47
N ALA A 176 -0.37 -14.80 2.24
CA ALA A 176 -0.75 -13.94 1.12
C ALA A 176 -0.15 -12.53 1.25
N LYS A 177 -0.11 -11.99 2.49
CA LYS A 177 0.53 -10.70 2.75
C LYS A 177 2.05 -10.77 2.60
N MET A 178 2.66 -11.88 2.95
CA MET A 178 4.10 -12.09 2.73
C MET A 178 4.44 -12.15 1.25
N GLU A 179 3.61 -12.77 0.41
CA GLU A 179 3.80 -12.77 -1.05
C GLU A 179 3.60 -11.37 -1.62
N GLU A 180 2.60 -10.61 -1.16
CA GLU A 180 2.40 -9.22 -1.56
C GLU A 180 3.62 -8.35 -1.22
N ILE A 181 4.18 -8.48 0.00
CA ILE A 181 5.38 -7.73 0.42
C ILE A 181 6.59 -8.06 -0.46
N LYS A 182 6.76 -9.30 -0.85
CA LYS A 182 7.84 -9.72 -1.76
C LYS A 182 7.74 -9.07 -3.14
N ASP A 183 6.50 -8.89 -3.62
CA ASP A 183 6.24 -8.36 -4.95
C ASP A 183 6.27 -6.81 -4.99
N ARG A 184 6.49 -6.15 -3.85
CA ARG A 184 6.50 -4.67 -3.78
C ARG A 184 7.65 -4.06 -4.57
N VAL A 185 7.32 -3.26 -5.55
CA VAL A 185 8.25 -2.42 -6.32
C VAL A 185 8.00 -0.95 -6.03
N SER A 186 6.74 -0.52 -6.10
CA SER A 186 6.33 0.90 -5.99
C SER A 186 5.77 1.30 -4.62
N MET A 187 5.67 0.35 -3.69
CA MET A 187 5.06 0.58 -2.38
C MET A 187 5.98 0.19 -1.21
#